data_ed15c3dcb6c0bb469a904f82c5283e7b
#
_entry.id   ed15c3dcb6c0bb469a904f82c5283e7b
#
_cell.length_a   1.000
_cell.length_b   1.000
_cell.length_c   1.000
_cell.angle_alpha   90.00
_cell.angle_beta   90.00
_cell.angle_gamma   90.00
#
_symmetry.space_group_name_H-M   'P 1'
#
loop_
_entity.id
_entity.type
_entity.pdbx_description
1 polymer ?
#
loop_
_entity_poly.entity_id
_entity_poly.type
_entity_poly.pdbx_seq_one_letter_code
_entity_poly.pdbx_strand_id
1 'polypeptide(L)'
;MKILYITLEDLSLHKGSVTHIKEIVAGLQKRGHQVGLIGRPWKSIVLSSLFLLISLFGKLPQYDVIYARDYHTVILALLPRLFFRKKLVYEINGIANEEQKLKKDSFLNRILVFLIQEAEKIATKHSERIVSVTPQIGAYLNHNYDCSKEKIKVITNGVNMRKFYPIHDDALLLNWRRKLGILGEEIVIAFVGNLAPWQGVEYLIKVAPLILKEVRNIRFLIIGDGILRKAFKAKVNRLGVSDHFIFTGMIQYENIPILINIADICVAPFISRRNMTTGVSPLKVFEYMACGKPIVCSRIEGLEFIEQEGVGRLIPPEDVMSLQEGLIDLIKNPQERIMMGNKGLQIVREKFDWELKSALIEKVLEELA
;
A
#
# COMPACT_ATOMS: atom_id res chain seq x y z
N MET A 1 24.43 -1.29 13.04
CA MET A 1 24.87 -1.86 11.74
C MET A 1 24.87 -0.78 10.67
N LYS A 2 25.65 -0.99 9.59
CA LYS A 2 25.61 -0.17 8.38
C LYS A 2 24.85 -0.92 7.30
N ILE A 3 23.68 -0.41 6.91
CA ILE A 3 22.71 -1.07 6.01
C ILE A 3 22.67 -0.31 4.69
N LEU A 4 22.85 -0.99 3.56
CA LEU A 4 22.66 -0.40 2.25
C LEU A 4 21.29 -0.81 1.70
N TYR A 5 20.31 0.10 1.76
CA TYR A 5 18.99 -0.10 1.15
C TYR A 5 19.05 0.27 -0.33
N ILE A 6 18.64 -0.66 -1.19
CA ILE A 6 18.65 -0.48 -2.65
C ILE A 6 17.29 -0.72 -3.27
N THR A 7 16.90 0.12 -4.22
CA THR A 7 15.63 0.04 -4.93
C THR A 7 15.72 0.65 -6.33
N LEU A 8 14.88 0.21 -7.26
CA LEU A 8 14.66 0.88 -8.54
C LEU A 8 13.42 1.79 -8.55
N GLU A 9 12.88 2.12 -7.39
CA GLU A 9 11.86 3.16 -7.27
C GLU A 9 12.46 4.56 -7.43
N ASP A 10 11.71 5.43 -8.09
CA ASP A 10 12.02 6.86 -8.15
C ASP A 10 11.58 7.52 -6.84
N LEU A 11 12.55 7.83 -5.99
CA LEU A 11 12.34 8.35 -4.64
C LEU A 11 11.78 9.79 -4.60
N SER A 12 11.74 10.49 -5.74
CA SER A 12 11.12 11.82 -5.87
C SER A 12 9.60 11.76 -5.98
N LEU A 13 9.04 10.59 -6.30
CA LEU A 13 7.61 10.43 -6.50
C LEU A 13 6.86 10.27 -5.17
N HIS A 14 5.63 10.81 -5.14
CA HIS A 14 4.70 10.63 -4.03
C HIS A 14 3.82 9.38 -4.27
N LYS A 15 4.36 8.20 -3.91
CA LYS A 15 3.69 6.90 -4.06
C LYS A 15 3.79 6.11 -2.77
N GLY A 16 2.84 5.20 -2.54
CA GLY A 16 2.85 4.30 -1.39
C GLY A 16 4.14 3.47 -1.28
N SER A 17 4.70 3.01 -2.41
CA SER A 17 5.99 2.30 -2.43
C SER A 17 7.14 3.15 -1.90
N VAL A 18 7.19 4.43 -2.26
CA VAL A 18 8.22 5.36 -1.78
C VAL A 18 8.01 5.72 -0.31
N THR A 19 6.75 5.89 0.11
CA THR A 19 6.40 6.08 1.54
C THR A 19 6.90 4.90 2.37
N HIS A 20 6.61 3.68 1.97
CA HIS A 20 7.09 2.46 2.62
C HIS A 20 8.63 2.46 2.78
N ILE A 21 9.38 2.74 1.71
CA ILE A 21 10.85 2.80 1.75
C ILE A 21 11.33 3.84 2.76
N LYS A 22 10.77 5.06 2.69
CA LYS A 22 11.16 6.17 3.57
C LYS A 22 10.87 5.86 5.04
N GLU A 23 9.74 5.24 5.35
CA GLU A 23 9.39 4.88 6.72
C GLU A 23 10.30 3.77 7.28
N ILE A 24 10.64 2.75 6.49
CA ILE A 24 11.62 1.71 6.90
C ILE A 24 12.99 2.34 7.16
N VAL A 25 13.50 3.14 6.21
CA VAL A 25 14.81 3.78 6.35
C VAL A 25 14.84 4.67 7.58
N ALA A 26 13.84 5.53 7.76
CA ALA A 26 13.75 6.42 8.92
C ALA A 26 13.61 5.63 10.24
N GLY A 27 12.84 4.54 10.24
CA GLY A 27 12.68 3.69 11.41
C GLY A 27 13.99 3.01 11.83
N LEU A 28 14.74 2.47 10.88
CA LEU A 28 16.06 1.88 11.14
C LEU A 28 17.09 2.92 11.60
N GLN A 29 17.08 4.11 10.99
CA GLN A 29 17.96 5.22 11.43
C GLN A 29 17.65 5.65 12.86
N LYS A 30 16.35 5.76 13.21
CA LYS A 30 15.91 6.09 14.58
C LYS A 30 16.38 5.05 15.61
N ARG A 31 16.55 3.80 15.20
CA ARG A 31 17.05 2.69 16.01
C ARG A 31 18.59 2.61 16.07
N GLY A 32 19.28 3.63 15.54
CA GLY A 32 20.74 3.76 15.63
C GLY A 32 21.51 3.08 14.49
N HIS A 33 20.84 2.60 13.43
CA HIS A 33 21.55 2.07 12.28
C HIS A 33 21.98 3.17 11.32
N GLN A 34 23.13 3.00 10.69
CA GLN A 34 23.56 3.84 9.57
C GLN A 34 22.97 3.26 8.29
N VAL A 35 21.97 3.92 7.70
CA VAL A 35 21.30 3.45 6.49
C VAL A 35 21.65 4.32 5.30
N GLY A 36 22.32 3.74 4.31
CA GLY A 36 22.49 4.35 2.99
C GLY A 36 21.34 3.92 2.09
N LEU A 37 20.81 4.85 1.30
CA LEU A 37 19.71 4.60 0.37
C LEU A 37 20.14 4.91 -1.05
N ILE A 38 19.98 3.95 -1.97
CA ILE A 38 20.16 4.14 -3.41
C ILE A 38 18.85 3.84 -4.11
N GLY A 39 18.27 4.86 -4.74
CA GLY A 39 17.08 4.75 -5.58
C GLY A 39 17.42 4.93 -7.05
N ARG A 40 16.40 4.88 -7.89
CA ARG A 40 16.50 5.10 -9.32
C ARG A 40 16.70 6.60 -9.64
N PRO A 41 17.84 7.00 -10.26
CA PRO A 41 18.10 8.41 -10.56
C PRO A 41 17.46 8.88 -11.88
N TRP A 42 17.16 7.97 -12.83
CA TRP A 42 16.66 8.28 -14.16
C TRP A 42 15.39 7.51 -14.52
N LYS A 43 14.62 8.01 -15.50
CA LYS A 43 13.44 7.30 -16.04
C LYS A 43 13.81 5.97 -16.72
N SER A 44 14.99 5.88 -17.34
CA SER A 44 15.49 4.64 -17.95
C SER A 44 15.86 3.63 -16.88
N ILE A 45 15.22 2.47 -16.89
CA ILE A 45 15.52 1.35 -15.99
C ILE A 45 16.93 0.81 -16.28
N VAL A 46 17.31 0.70 -17.56
CA VAL A 46 18.62 0.17 -17.97
C VAL A 46 19.76 1.04 -17.44
N LEU A 47 19.70 2.36 -17.67
CA LEU A 47 20.71 3.29 -17.16
C LEU A 47 20.75 3.30 -15.63
N SER A 48 19.60 3.24 -14.98
CA SER A 48 19.51 3.21 -13.51
C SER A 48 20.05 1.89 -12.94
N SER A 49 19.86 0.77 -13.63
CA SER A 49 20.45 -0.52 -13.24
C SER A 49 21.97 -0.51 -13.34
N LEU A 50 22.51 0.08 -14.42
CA LEU A 50 23.96 0.25 -14.56
C LEU A 50 24.54 1.16 -13.49
N PHE A 51 23.89 2.29 -13.21
CA PHE A 51 24.27 3.19 -12.12
C PHE A 51 24.25 2.48 -10.76
N LEU A 52 23.20 1.69 -10.47
CA LEU A 52 23.08 0.94 -9.23
C LEU A 52 24.23 -0.09 -9.10
N LEU A 53 24.53 -0.82 -10.16
CA LEU A 53 25.62 -1.79 -10.19
C LEU A 53 26.98 -1.13 -9.89
N ILE A 54 27.31 -0.02 -10.57
CA ILE A 54 28.54 0.73 -10.34
C ILE A 54 28.57 1.27 -8.89
N SER A 55 27.45 1.82 -8.43
CA SER A 55 27.32 2.33 -7.06
C SER A 55 27.53 1.25 -6.01
N LEU A 56 27.06 0.01 -6.27
CA LEU A 56 27.28 -1.13 -5.37
C LEU A 56 28.77 -1.46 -5.24
N PHE A 57 29.52 -1.53 -6.34
CA PHE A 57 30.95 -1.78 -6.26
C PHE A 57 31.72 -0.67 -5.50
N GLY A 58 31.29 0.59 -5.65
CA GLY A 58 31.96 1.71 -4.95
C GLY A 58 31.59 1.87 -3.47
N LYS A 59 30.35 1.57 -3.10
CA LYS A 59 29.83 1.85 -1.76
C LYS A 59 29.76 0.63 -0.83
N LEU A 60 29.52 -0.56 -1.38
CA LEU A 60 29.25 -1.77 -0.61
C LEU A 60 30.32 -2.14 0.43
N PRO A 61 31.64 -1.88 0.22
CA PRO A 61 32.64 -2.15 1.23
C PRO A 61 32.36 -1.49 2.60
N GLN A 62 31.68 -0.33 2.59
CA GLN A 62 31.41 0.48 3.80
C GLN A 62 30.19 -0.02 4.58
N TYR A 63 29.43 -0.98 4.07
CA TYR A 63 28.20 -1.49 4.65
C TYR A 63 28.34 -2.95 5.08
N ASP A 64 27.54 -3.35 6.07
CA ASP A 64 27.54 -4.71 6.63
C ASP A 64 26.58 -5.62 5.85
N VAL A 65 25.43 -5.10 5.47
CA VAL A 65 24.33 -5.84 4.83
C VAL A 65 23.67 -5.05 3.72
N ILE A 66 23.16 -5.76 2.71
CA ILE A 66 22.32 -5.22 1.64
C ILE A 66 20.87 -5.53 1.97
N TYR A 67 20.01 -4.51 1.91
CA TYR A 67 18.55 -4.65 1.97
C TYR A 67 17.99 -4.27 0.59
N ALA A 68 17.62 -5.26 -0.19
CA ALA A 68 17.23 -5.09 -1.58
C ALA A 68 15.72 -5.22 -1.73
N ARG A 69 15.09 -4.17 -2.28
CA ARG A 69 13.67 -4.18 -2.59
C ARG A 69 13.48 -4.65 -4.03
N ASP A 70 12.63 -5.66 -4.20
CA ASP A 70 12.32 -6.35 -5.45
C ASP A 70 13.46 -7.20 -6.06
N TYR A 71 13.07 -8.15 -6.92
CA TYR A 71 14.01 -9.12 -7.50
C TYR A 71 15.09 -8.49 -8.40
N HIS A 72 14.78 -7.37 -9.08
CA HIS A 72 15.76 -6.72 -9.97
C HIS A 72 16.98 -6.23 -9.17
N THR A 73 16.75 -5.59 -8.02
CA THR A 73 17.84 -5.09 -7.19
C THR A 73 18.62 -6.22 -6.53
N VAL A 74 17.94 -7.32 -6.20
CA VAL A 74 18.62 -8.54 -5.73
C VAL A 74 19.56 -9.08 -6.80
N ILE A 75 19.09 -9.26 -8.03
CA ILE A 75 19.91 -9.77 -9.15
C ILE A 75 21.13 -8.86 -9.39
N LEU A 76 20.94 -7.55 -9.39
CA LEU A 76 22.05 -6.60 -9.56
C LEU A 76 23.06 -6.67 -8.41
N ALA A 77 22.60 -7.00 -7.19
CA ALA A 77 23.47 -7.11 -6.02
C ALA A 77 24.24 -8.45 -5.94
N LEU A 78 23.87 -9.49 -6.70
CA LEU A 78 24.47 -10.82 -6.56
C LEU A 78 25.99 -10.82 -6.76
N LEU A 79 26.47 -10.20 -7.83
CA LEU A 79 27.90 -10.17 -8.12
C LEU A 79 28.69 -9.32 -7.11
N PRO A 80 28.31 -8.05 -6.83
CA PRO A 80 28.98 -7.24 -5.81
C PRO A 80 28.98 -7.89 -4.41
N ARG A 81 27.84 -8.50 -3.99
CA ARG A 81 27.76 -9.13 -2.67
C ARG A 81 28.71 -10.31 -2.51
N LEU A 82 28.87 -11.10 -3.54
CA LEU A 82 29.82 -12.24 -3.54
C LEU A 82 31.27 -11.74 -3.46
N PHE A 83 31.59 -10.71 -4.24
CA PHE A 83 32.93 -10.11 -4.25
C PHE A 83 33.30 -9.54 -2.86
N PHE A 84 32.39 -8.83 -2.21
CA PHE A 84 32.62 -8.22 -0.90
C PHE A 84 32.13 -9.08 0.29
N ARG A 85 31.65 -10.31 0.02
CA ARG A 85 31.15 -11.28 1.02
C ARG A 85 30.06 -10.68 1.93
N LYS A 86 29.10 -9.93 1.34
CA LYS A 86 28.01 -9.28 2.09
C LYS A 86 26.75 -10.13 2.12
N LYS A 87 26.03 -10.06 3.25
CA LYS A 87 24.70 -10.69 3.41
C LYS A 87 23.65 -9.87 2.68
N LEU A 88 22.56 -10.52 2.27
CA LEU A 88 21.51 -9.92 1.46
C LEU A 88 20.13 -10.28 2.01
N VAL A 89 19.35 -9.26 2.34
CA VAL A 89 17.90 -9.36 2.63
C VAL A 89 17.13 -8.97 1.38
N TYR A 90 16.17 -9.81 0.99
CA TYR A 90 15.25 -9.55 -0.11
C TYR A 90 13.88 -9.12 0.45
N GLU A 91 13.46 -7.90 0.16
CA GLU A 91 12.11 -7.43 0.44
C GLU A 91 11.21 -7.62 -0.78
N ILE A 92 10.10 -8.34 -0.62
CA ILE A 92 9.14 -8.62 -1.68
C ILE A 92 7.75 -8.08 -1.33
N ASN A 93 7.24 -7.21 -2.20
CA ASN A 93 5.97 -6.48 -2.01
C ASN A 93 4.86 -6.95 -2.98
N GLY A 94 5.16 -7.87 -3.86
CA GLY A 94 4.25 -8.47 -4.84
C GLY A 94 4.99 -9.53 -5.65
N ILE A 95 4.27 -10.37 -6.36
CA ILE A 95 4.84 -11.38 -7.25
C ILE A 95 4.83 -10.85 -8.68
N ALA A 96 6.00 -10.45 -9.17
CA ALA A 96 6.13 -9.72 -10.43
C ALA A 96 5.71 -10.56 -11.65
N ASN A 97 5.99 -11.87 -11.67
CA ASN A 97 5.52 -12.74 -12.74
C ASN A 97 4.01 -12.85 -12.78
N GLU A 98 3.31 -12.91 -11.62
CA GLU A 98 1.85 -12.91 -11.54
C GLU A 98 1.27 -11.57 -12.02
N GLU A 99 1.86 -10.44 -11.62
CA GLU A 99 1.47 -9.14 -12.13
C GLU A 99 1.68 -9.00 -13.65
N GLN A 100 2.74 -9.61 -14.18
CA GLN A 100 3.01 -9.60 -15.61
C GLN A 100 2.00 -10.45 -16.40
N LYS A 101 1.52 -11.57 -15.84
CA LYS A 101 0.45 -12.39 -16.44
C LYS A 101 -0.88 -11.64 -16.63
N LEU A 102 -1.11 -10.59 -15.84
CA LEU A 102 -2.32 -9.76 -15.96
C LEU A 102 -2.32 -8.84 -17.19
N LYS A 103 -1.18 -8.66 -17.85
CA LYS A 103 -1.07 -7.88 -19.08
C LYS A 103 -1.59 -8.67 -20.29
N LYS A 104 -1.68 -7.97 -21.45
CA LYS A 104 -2.17 -8.60 -22.69
C LYS A 104 -1.37 -9.85 -23.02
N ASP A 105 -2.04 -10.95 -23.26
CA ASP A 105 -1.40 -12.19 -23.68
C ASP A 105 -0.78 -12.02 -25.07
N SER A 106 0.53 -12.28 -25.15
CA SER A 106 1.30 -12.30 -26.39
C SER A 106 2.51 -13.21 -26.19
N PHE A 107 3.09 -13.69 -27.30
CA PHE A 107 4.30 -14.52 -27.24
C PHE A 107 5.43 -13.84 -26.46
N LEU A 108 5.68 -12.55 -26.71
CA LEU A 108 6.69 -11.77 -25.96
C LEU A 108 6.35 -11.68 -24.48
N ASN A 109 5.07 -11.52 -24.14
CA ASN A 109 4.65 -11.47 -22.74
C ASN A 109 4.89 -12.81 -22.03
N ARG A 110 4.64 -13.94 -22.69
CA ARG A 110 4.93 -15.27 -22.12
C ARG A 110 6.41 -15.48 -21.84
N ILE A 111 7.28 -15.07 -22.79
CA ILE A 111 8.73 -15.09 -22.57
C ILE A 111 9.11 -14.22 -21.37
N LEU A 112 8.57 -13.00 -21.29
CA LEU A 112 8.88 -12.09 -20.21
C LEU A 112 8.41 -12.63 -18.85
N VAL A 113 7.22 -13.25 -18.77
CA VAL A 113 6.73 -13.92 -17.57
C VAL A 113 7.70 -15.01 -17.13
N PHE A 114 8.17 -15.85 -18.05
CA PHE A 114 9.15 -16.90 -17.74
C PHE A 114 10.48 -16.31 -17.23
N LEU A 115 11.02 -15.28 -17.89
CA LEU A 115 12.27 -14.65 -17.46
C LEU A 115 12.14 -13.99 -16.08
N ILE A 116 11.02 -13.34 -15.81
CA ILE A 116 10.73 -12.75 -14.49
C ILE A 116 10.65 -13.84 -13.43
N GLN A 117 9.96 -14.94 -13.72
CA GLN A 117 9.83 -16.07 -12.80
C GLN A 117 11.19 -16.66 -12.43
N GLU A 118 12.07 -16.89 -13.41
CA GLU A 118 13.41 -17.39 -13.15
C GLU A 118 14.26 -16.39 -12.35
N ALA A 119 14.13 -15.09 -12.65
CA ALA A 119 14.81 -14.06 -11.89
C ALA A 119 14.32 -13.98 -10.44
N GLU A 120 13.01 -14.07 -10.19
CA GLU A 120 12.45 -14.13 -8.82
C GLU A 120 12.94 -15.40 -8.07
N LYS A 121 13.00 -16.54 -8.75
CA LYS A 121 13.51 -17.79 -8.19
C LYS A 121 14.98 -17.66 -7.80
N ILE A 122 15.82 -17.08 -8.66
CA ILE A 122 17.23 -16.80 -8.37
C ILE A 122 17.36 -15.84 -7.18
N ALA A 123 16.58 -14.75 -7.17
CA ALA A 123 16.58 -13.79 -6.08
C ALA A 123 16.21 -14.45 -4.74
N THR A 124 15.16 -15.27 -4.74
CA THR A 124 14.69 -16.03 -3.56
C THR A 124 15.76 -17.01 -3.06
N LYS A 125 16.38 -17.78 -3.98
CA LYS A 125 17.40 -18.78 -3.64
C LYS A 125 18.63 -18.13 -3.01
N HIS A 126 19.09 -17.01 -3.55
CA HIS A 126 20.36 -16.37 -3.19
C HIS A 126 20.25 -15.29 -2.09
N SER A 127 19.10 -15.06 -1.51
CA SER A 127 18.95 -14.18 -0.34
C SER A 127 19.06 -14.99 0.96
N GLU A 128 19.70 -14.44 1.99
CA GLU A 128 19.79 -15.07 3.31
C GLU A 128 18.49 -15.01 4.08
N ARG A 129 17.77 -13.87 3.96
CA ARG A 129 16.45 -13.66 4.53
C ARG A 129 15.56 -12.97 3.52
N ILE A 130 14.27 -13.24 3.65
CA ILE A 130 13.22 -12.64 2.80
C ILE A 130 12.20 -12.00 3.71
N VAL A 131 11.91 -10.72 3.47
CA VAL A 131 10.83 -9.99 4.13
C VAL A 131 9.68 -9.89 3.13
N SER A 132 8.56 -10.56 3.41
CA SER A 132 7.34 -10.46 2.61
C SER A 132 6.28 -9.63 3.32
N VAL A 133 5.52 -8.82 2.57
CA VAL A 133 4.49 -7.96 3.16
C VAL A 133 3.17 -8.67 3.41
N THR A 134 3.01 -9.91 2.92
CA THR A 134 1.82 -10.74 3.16
C THR A 134 2.22 -12.20 3.35
N PRO A 135 1.43 -12.99 4.12
CA PRO A 135 1.64 -14.43 4.24
C PRO A 135 1.53 -15.17 2.91
N GLN A 136 0.65 -14.69 2.00
CA GLN A 136 0.39 -15.30 0.69
C GLN A 136 1.63 -15.24 -0.21
N ILE A 137 2.35 -14.12 -0.20
CA ILE A 137 3.65 -14.02 -0.89
C ILE A 137 4.61 -15.07 -0.33
N GLY A 138 4.71 -15.19 0.99
CA GLY A 138 5.56 -16.21 1.62
C GLY A 138 5.18 -17.64 1.21
N ALA A 139 3.88 -17.95 1.20
CA ALA A 139 3.36 -19.24 0.76
C ALA A 139 3.66 -19.50 -0.72
N TYR A 140 3.50 -18.48 -1.58
CA TYR A 140 3.84 -18.57 -3.00
C TYR A 140 5.31 -18.90 -3.23
N LEU A 141 6.23 -18.22 -2.52
CA LEU A 141 7.67 -18.49 -2.62
C LEU A 141 8.04 -19.90 -2.16
N ASN A 142 7.40 -20.36 -1.08
CA ASN A 142 7.61 -21.72 -0.58
C ASN A 142 7.12 -22.76 -1.60
N HIS A 143 5.91 -22.60 -2.14
CA HIS A 143 5.29 -23.55 -3.05
C HIS A 143 5.94 -23.58 -4.45
N ASN A 144 6.24 -22.39 -5.01
CA ASN A 144 6.66 -22.29 -6.43
C ASN A 144 8.18 -22.17 -6.60
N TYR A 145 8.92 -21.79 -5.56
CA TYR A 145 10.37 -21.55 -5.64
C TYR A 145 11.16 -22.37 -4.62
N ASP A 146 10.53 -23.35 -3.96
CA ASP A 146 11.13 -24.21 -2.93
C ASP A 146 11.86 -23.42 -1.83
N CYS A 147 11.34 -22.23 -1.51
CA CYS A 147 11.93 -21.39 -0.48
C CYS A 147 11.60 -21.93 0.91
N SER A 148 12.62 -22.18 1.71
CA SER A 148 12.44 -22.60 3.10
C SER A 148 11.69 -21.55 3.92
N LYS A 149 10.72 -21.98 4.72
CA LYS A 149 9.88 -21.07 5.55
C LYS A 149 10.71 -20.29 6.57
N GLU A 150 11.82 -20.84 7.03
CA GLU A 150 12.73 -20.20 8.00
C GLU A 150 13.40 -18.96 7.43
N LYS A 151 13.58 -18.91 6.09
CA LYS A 151 14.11 -17.72 5.40
C LYS A 151 13.08 -16.57 5.33
N ILE A 152 11.79 -16.87 5.42
CA ILE A 152 10.72 -15.93 5.15
C ILE A 152 10.21 -15.34 6.47
N LYS A 153 10.25 -14.02 6.58
CA LYS A 153 9.61 -13.28 7.68
C LYS A 153 8.49 -12.41 7.09
N VAL A 154 7.29 -12.63 7.58
CA VAL A 154 6.13 -11.81 7.17
C VAL A 154 6.09 -10.55 8.01
N ILE A 155 6.32 -9.40 7.39
CA ILE A 155 6.25 -8.09 8.02
C ILE A 155 5.37 -7.21 7.16
N THR A 156 4.11 -7.06 7.58
CA THR A 156 3.11 -6.25 6.86
C THR A 156 3.51 -4.78 6.84
N ASN A 157 2.93 -4.01 5.92
CA ASN A 157 3.02 -2.56 5.95
C ASN A 157 2.51 -2.00 7.28
N GLY A 158 2.86 -0.76 7.55
CA GLY A 158 2.42 -0.02 8.72
C GLY A 158 1.92 1.38 8.36
N VAL A 159 1.67 2.18 9.37
CA VAL A 159 1.34 3.60 9.27
C VAL A 159 2.19 4.41 10.23
N ASN A 160 2.48 5.66 9.85
CA ASN A 160 3.20 6.58 10.72
C ASN A 160 2.19 7.31 11.62
N MET A 161 2.09 6.87 12.88
CA MET A 161 1.16 7.40 13.88
C MET A 161 1.43 8.86 14.27
N ARG A 162 2.59 9.42 13.88
CA ARG A 162 2.89 10.85 14.08
C ARG A 162 2.33 11.73 12.96
N LYS A 163 2.01 11.13 11.80
CA LYS A 163 1.42 11.81 10.64
C LYS A 163 -0.08 11.56 10.54
N PHE A 164 -0.50 10.33 10.81
CA PHE A 164 -1.89 9.89 10.76
C PHE A 164 -2.42 9.69 12.17
N TYR A 165 -3.36 10.52 12.57
CA TYR A 165 -4.02 10.50 13.88
C TYR A 165 -5.36 11.23 13.81
N PRO A 166 -6.29 11.02 14.76
CA PRO A 166 -7.52 11.78 14.82
C PRO A 166 -7.24 13.26 15.08
N ILE A 167 -7.67 14.13 14.15
CA ILE A 167 -7.53 15.59 14.26
C ILE A 167 -8.78 16.14 14.96
N HIS A 168 -8.58 16.87 16.05
CA HIS A 168 -9.64 17.51 16.87
C HIS A 168 -9.70 19.02 16.64
N ASP A 169 -9.05 19.55 15.61
CA ASP A 169 -9.15 20.96 15.19
C ASP A 169 -10.33 21.13 14.24
N ASP A 170 -11.49 21.41 14.80
CA ASP A 170 -12.73 21.59 14.05
C ASP A 170 -12.63 22.76 13.06
N ALA A 171 -11.91 23.82 13.39
CA ALA A 171 -11.72 24.97 12.49
C ALA A 171 -10.92 24.59 11.24
N LEU A 172 -9.86 23.80 11.41
CA LEU A 172 -9.07 23.24 10.30
C LEU A 172 -9.94 22.34 9.43
N LEU A 173 -10.67 21.40 10.02
CA LEU A 173 -11.53 20.47 9.28
C LEU A 173 -12.64 21.18 8.53
N LEU A 174 -13.32 22.13 9.16
CA LEU A 174 -14.38 22.97 8.52
C LEU A 174 -13.80 23.80 7.36
N ASN A 175 -12.60 24.37 7.51
CA ASN A 175 -11.95 25.12 6.43
C ASN A 175 -11.69 24.23 5.20
N TRP A 176 -11.19 23.00 5.41
CA TRP A 176 -10.98 22.05 4.32
C TRP A 176 -12.30 21.56 3.71
N ARG A 177 -13.35 21.31 4.50
CA ARG A 177 -14.70 21.01 3.98
C ARG A 177 -15.19 22.13 3.05
N ARG A 178 -15.08 23.40 3.48
CA ARG A 178 -15.47 24.57 2.66
C ARG A 178 -14.66 24.66 1.36
N LYS A 179 -13.33 24.47 1.42
CA LYS A 179 -12.46 24.47 0.22
C LYS A 179 -12.85 23.40 -0.79
N LEU A 180 -13.38 22.28 -0.32
CA LEU A 180 -13.85 21.18 -1.17
C LEU A 180 -15.31 21.30 -1.59
N GLY A 181 -16.03 22.33 -1.15
CA GLY A 181 -17.45 22.51 -1.43
C GLY A 181 -18.35 21.50 -0.70
N ILE A 182 -17.88 20.95 0.43
CA ILE A 182 -18.67 20.08 1.31
C ILE A 182 -19.44 20.98 2.27
N LEU A 183 -20.76 20.94 2.19
CA LEU A 183 -21.66 21.85 2.92
C LEU A 183 -22.30 21.15 4.12
N GLY A 184 -22.46 21.93 5.21
CA GLY A 184 -23.21 21.50 6.38
C GLY A 184 -22.78 20.11 6.90
N GLU A 185 -23.76 19.28 7.23
CA GLU A 185 -23.59 17.93 7.80
C GLU A 185 -23.59 16.82 6.73
N GLU A 186 -23.11 17.12 5.51
CA GLU A 186 -22.99 16.08 4.48
C GLU A 186 -22.06 14.96 4.97
N ILE A 187 -22.53 13.72 4.84
CA ILE A 187 -21.73 12.52 5.15
C ILE A 187 -20.70 12.31 4.04
N VAL A 188 -19.44 12.20 4.42
CA VAL A 188 -18.33 12.07 3.49
C VAL A 188 -17.84 10.62 3.44
N ILE A 189 -17.95 9.99 2.27
CA ILE A 189 -17.38 8.67 1.98
C ILE A 189 -16.09 8.88 1.19
N ALA A 190 -14.94 8.52 1.77
CA ALA A 190 -13.64 8.80 1.17
C ALA A 190 -12.91 7.56 0.65
N PHE A 191 -12.25 7.73 -0.49
CA PHE A 191 -11.24 6.82 -1.01
C PHE A 191 -9.92 7.56 -1.17
N VAL A 192 -8.81 6.94 -0.74
CA VAL A 192 -7.45 7.44 -0.93
C VAL A 192 -6.64 6.49 -1.80
N GLY A 193 -5.98 7.01 -2.84
CA GLY A 193 -5.00 6.24 -3.59
C GLY A 193 -4.93 6.49 -5.09
N ASN A 194 -4.13 5.66 -5.77
CA ASN A 194 -4.00 5.69 -7.22
C ASN A 194 -5.30 5.23 -7.89
N LEU A 195 -5.76 5.97 -8.90
CA LEU A 195 -6.94 5.61 -9.69
C LEU A 195 -6.56 4.61 -10.79
N ALA A 196 -6.28 3.38 -10.36
CA ALA A 196 -5.93 2.25 -11.19
C ALA A 196 -7.02 1.15 -11.14
N PRO A 197 -7.12 0.26 -12.14
CA PRO A 197 -8.19 -0.73 -12.23
C PRO A 197 -8.37 -1.59 -10.97
N TRP A 198 -7.26 -2.03 -10.38
CA TRP A 198 -7.28 -2.94 -9.22
C TRP A 198 -7.71 -2.30 -7.90
N GLN A 199 -7.89 -0.98 -7.88
CA GLN A 199 -8.33 -0.24 -6.69
C GLN A 199 -9.85 -0.23 -6.52
N GLY A 200 -10.62 -0.59 -7.54
CA GLY A 200 -12.06 -0.80 -7.47
C GLY A 200 -12.92 0.46 -7.31
N VAL A 201 -12.38 1.66 -7.50
CA VAL A 201 -13.14 2.93 -7.42
C VAL A 201 -14.36 2.93 -8.34
N GLU A 202 -14.31 2.16 -9.42
CA GLU A 202 -15.44 1.97 -10.32
C GLU A 202 -16.68 1.43 -9.60
N TYR A 203 -16.52 0.56 -8.59
CA TYR A 203 -17.64 0.00 -7.82
C TYR A 203 -18.26 1.04 -6.89
N LEU A 204 -17.42 1.94 -6.31
CA LEU A 204 -17.90 3.09 -5.55
C LEU A 204 -18.72 4.05 -6.44
N ILE A 205 -18.33 4.22 -7.71
CA ILE A 205 -19.09 5.04 -8.67
C ILE A 205 -20.40 4.33 -9.06
N LYS A 206 -20.39 3.01 -9.25
CA LYS A 206 -21.60 2.23 -9.61
C LYS A 206 -22.64 2.22 -8.48
N VAL A 207 -22.20 2.18 -7.22
CA VAL A 207 -23.11 2.13 -6.06
C VAL A 207 -23.71 3.49 -5.71
N ALA A 208 -23.08 4.58 -6.10
CA ALA A 208 -23.51 5.94 -5.73
C ALA A 208 -24.99 6.24 -6.06
N PRO A 209 -25.52 5.96 -7.29
CA PRO A 209 -26.94 6.20 -7.58
C PRO A 209 -27.89 5.40 -6.66
N LEU A 210 -27.48 4.22 -6.20
CA LEU A 210 -28.29 3.38 -5.30
C LEU A 210 -28.34 3.98 -3.88
N ILE A 211 -27.19 4.43 -3.37
CA ILE A 211 -27.10 5.11 -2.08
C ILE A 211 -27.91 6.41 -2.09
N LEU A 212 -27.77 7.21 -3.15
CA LEU A 212 -28.43 8.52 -3.25
C LEU A 212 -29.95 8.44 -3.37
N LYS A 213 -30.54 7.30 -3.73
CA LYS A 213 -31.98 7.05 -3.63
C LYS A 213 -32.46 6.97 -2.18
N GLU A 214 -31.62 6.49 -1.26
CA GLU A 214 -31.95 6.34 0.15
C GLU A 214 -31.51 7.55 1.00
N VAL A 215 -30.31 8.08 0.71
CA VAL A 215 -29.70 9.18 1.48
C VAL A 215 -29.08 10.19 0.54
N ARG A 216 -29.64 11.40 0.48
CA ARG A 216 -29.21 12.44 -0.48
C ARG A 216 -28.03 13.27 0.03
N ASN A 217 -27.84 13.36 1.34
CA ASN A 217 -26.82 14.23 1.95
C ASN A 217 -25.44 13.55 2.03
N ILE A 218 -24.93 13.11 0.87
CA ILE A 218 -23.68 12.33 0.74
C ILE A 218 -22.71 13.02 -0.22
N ARG A 219 -21.43 13.02 0.15
CA ARG A 219 -20.29 13.35 -0.73
C ARG A 219 -19.33 12.19 -0.86
N PHE A 220 -18.98 11.86 -2.08
CA PHE A 220 -17.92 10.90 -2.40
C PHE A 220 -16.62 11.65 -2.65
N LEU A 221 -15.65 11.53 -1.74
CA LEU A 221 -14.36 12.21 -1.81
C LEU A 221 -13.30 11.26 -2.34
N ILE A 222 -12.87 11.47 -3.57
CA ILE A 222 -11.87 10.65 -4.26
C ILE A 222 -10.52 11.37 -4.21
N ILE A 223 -9.66 10.94 -3.30
CA ILE A 223 -8.36 11.55 -2.99
C ILE A 223 -7.27 10.81 -3.76
N GLY A 224 -6.65 11.49 -4.71
CA GLY A 224 -5.58 10.94 -5.53
C GLY A 224 -5.80 11.08 -7.02
N ASP A 225 -4.86 10.55 -7.79
CA ASP A 225 -4.85 10.62 -9.25
C ASP A 225 -4.52 9.25 -9.87
N GLY A 226 -4.63 9.13 -11.19
CA GLY A 226 -4.29 7.91 -11.90
C GLY A 226 -4.88 7.87 -13.31
N ILE A 227 -4.52 6.81 -14.03
CA ILE A 227 -4.86 6.66 -15.45
C ILE A 227 -6.37 6.63 -15.72
N LEU A 228 -7.19 6.21 -14.74
CA LEU A 228 -8.65 6.11 -14.88
C LEU A 228 -9.40 7.37 -14.46
N ARG A 229 -8.74 8.44 -13.98
CA ARG A 229 -9.41 9.66 -13.50
C ARG A 229 -10.37 10.25 -14.52
N LYS A 230 -9.95 10.39 -15.79
CA LYS A 230 -10.81 10.94 -16.85
C LYS A 230 -12.02 10.02 -17.10
N ALA A 231 -11.80 8.70 -17.16
CA ALA A 231 -12.86 7.73 -17.36
C ALA A 231 -13.87 7.72 -16.20
N PHE A 232 -13.38 7.83 -14.96
CA PHE A 232 -14.24 7.91 -13.78
C PHE A 232 -15.09 9.18 -13.74
N LYS A 233 -14.53 10.35 -14.06
CA LYS A 233 -15.31 11.59 -14.19
C LYS A 233 -16.40 11.47 -15.28
N ALA A 234 -16.07 10.92 -16.45
CA ALA A 234 -17.04 10.71 -17.50
C ALA A 234 -18.15 9.72 -17.07
N LYS A 235 -17.82 8.69 -16.28
CA LYS A 235 -18.80 7.72 -15.76
C LYS A 235 -19.73 8.35 -14.73
N VAL A 236 -19.20 9.16 -13.81
CA VAL A 236 -19.97 9.93 -12.82
C VAL A 236 -20.98 10.85 -13.51
N ASN A 237 -20.54 11.59 -14.55
CA ASN A 237 -21.42 12.45 -15.36
C ASN A 237 -22.53 11.65 -16.05
N ARG A 238 -22.20 10.51 -16.65
CA ARG A 238 -23.20 9.65 -17.34
C ARG A 238 -24.26 9.11 -16.39
N LEU A 239 -23.88 8.87 -15.13
CA LEU A 239 -24.80 8.40 -14.08
C LEU A 239 -25.62 9.54 -13.43
N GLY A 240 -25.36 10.80 -13.79
CA GLY A 240 -26.08 11.95 -13.26
C GLY A 240 -25.81 12.24 -11.78
N VAL A 241 -24.62 11.85 -11.28
CA VAL A 241 -24.27 11.99 -9.86
C VAL A 241 -23.04 12.89 -9.63
N SER A 242 -22.70 13.72 -10.62
CA SER A 242 -21.49 14.57 -10.61
C SER A 242 -21.41 15.48 -9.39
N ASP A 243 -22.53 16.05 -8.97
CA ASP A 243 -22.59 17.00 -7.86
C ASP A 243 -22.26 16.37 -6.50
N HIS A 244 -22.29 15.04 -6.44
CA HIS A 244 -21.95 14.28 -5.24
C HIS A 244 -20.49 13.80 -5.21
N PHE A 245 -19.72 13.98 -6.30
CA PHE A 245 -18.33 13.49 -6.39
C PHE A 245 -17.31 14.64 -6.40
N ILE A 246 -16.32 14.52 -5.53
CA ILE A 246 -15.17 15.40 -5.46
C ILE A 246 -13.91 14.61 -5.82
N PHE A 247 -13.27 14.94 -6.95
CA PHE A 247 -11.99 14.36 -7.37
C PHE A 247 -10.89 15.37 -7.10
N THR A 248 -10.11 15.16 -6.05
CA THR A 248 -9.06 16.11 -5.65
C THR A 248 -7.89 16.17 -6.63
N GLY A 249 -7.61 15.09 -7.36
CA GLY A 249 -6.33 14.88 -8.03
C GLY A 249 -5.20 14.61 -7.04
N MET A 250 -3.96 14.79 -7.48
CA MET A 250 -2.79 14.61 -6.63
C MET A 250 -2.81 15.61 -5.47
N ILE A 251 -2.65 15.09 -4.27
CA ILE A 251 -2.57 15.87 -3.02
C ILE A 251 -1.20 15.64 -2.39
N GLN A 252 -0.63 16.67 -1.78
CA GLN A 252 0.58 16.54 -0.98
C GLN A 252 0.35 15.58 0.20
N TYR A 253 1.32 14.72 0.46
CA TYR A 253 1.17 13.63 1.43
C TYR A 253 0.81 14.14 2.84
N GLU A 254 1.33 15.30 3.21
CA GLU A 254 1.09 15.98 4.50
C GLU A 254 -0.37 16.38 4.70
N ASN A 255 -1.13 16.55 3.61
CA ASN A 255 -2.55 16.91 3.66
C ASN A 255 -3.49 15.69 3.62
N ILE A 256 -3.00 14.49 3.30
CA ILE A 256 -3.81 13.26 3.26
C ILE A 256 -4.49 12.98 4.61
N PRO A 257 -3.79 13.09 5.76
CA PRO A 257 -4.43 12.88 7.07
C PRO A 257 -5.63 13.80 7.29
N ILE A 258 -5.54 15.07 6.88
CA ILE A 258 -6.65 16.02 7.04
C ILE A 258 -7.87 15.57 6.22
N LEU A 259 -7.64 15.15 4.96
CA LEU A 259 -8.70 14.67 4.07
C LEU A 259 -9.33 13.36 4.56
N ILE A 260 -8.57 12.48 5.19
CA ILE A 260 -9.12 11.30 5.86
C ILE A 260 -9.94 11.72 7.08
N ASN A 261 -9.48 12.71 7.85
CA ASN A 261 -10.19 13.17 9.04
C ASN A 261 -11.54 13.84 8.76
N ILE A 262 -11.73 14.48 7.60
CA ILE A 262 -13.06 14.99 7.21
C ILE A 262 -14.02 13.92 6.70
N ALA A 263 -13.56 12.70 6.45
CA ALA A 263 -14.42 11.59 6.09
C ALA A 263 -15.17 11.01 7.29
N ASP A 264 -16.39 10.55 7.06
CA ASP A 264 -17.18 9.78 8.01
C ASP A 264 -16.95 8.27 7.85
N ILE A 265 -16.78 7.83 6.60
CA ILE A 265 -16.54 6.42 6.23
C ILE A 265 -15.42 6.39 5.19
N CYS A 266 -14.46 5.49 5.36
CA CYS A 266 -13.42 5.25 4.37
C CYS A 266 -13.65 3.94 3.62
N VAL A 267 -13.31 3.91 2.32
CA VAL A 267 -13.56 2.72 1.49
C VAL A 267 -12.28 2.23 0.81
N ALA A 268 -12.17 0.89 0.72
CA ALA A 268 -11.11 0.21 -0.01
C ALA A 268 -11.69 -0.96 -0.83
N PRO A 269 -12.40 -0.67 -1.96
CA PRO A 269 -13.19 -1.63 -2.71
C PRO A 269 -12.33 -2.40 -3.72
N PHE A 270 -11.25 -3.03 -3.27
CA PHE A 270 -10.31 -3.76 -4.13
C PHE A 270 -11.01 -4.80 -4.99
N ILE A 271 -10.50 -5.00 -6.23
CA ILE A 271 -10.94 -6.13 -7.08
C ILE A 271 -10.17 -7.40 -6.73
N SER A 272 -10.78 -8.57 -7.05
CA SER A 272 -10.22 -9.89 -6.76
C SER A 272 -8.97 -10.21 -7.59
N ARG A 273 -9.04 -10.00 -8.90
CA ARG A 273 -8.11 -10.56 -9.91
C ARG A 273 -6.61 -10.43 -9.58
N ARG A 274 -6.15 -9.26 -9.09
CA ARG A 274 -4.73 -9.05 -8.72
C ARG A 274 -4.46 -9.42 -7.26
N ASN A 275 -5.43 -9.12 -6.42
CA ASN A 275 -5.22 -9.06 -4.98
C ASN A 275 -5.37 -10.42 -4.29
N MET A 276 -6.04 -11.41 -4.92
CA MET A 276 -6.23 -12.74 -4.33
C MET A 276 -4.94 -13.59 -4.33
N THR A 277 -4.08 -13.45 -5.36
CA THR A 277 -2.86 -14.27 -5.47
C THR A 277 -1.78 -13.87 -4.47
N THR A 278 -1.65 -12.57 -4.22
CA THR A 278 -0.57 -12.03 -3.38
C THR A 278 -1.03 -11.59 -2.01
N GLY A 279 -2.35 -11.59 -1.76
CA GLY A 279 -2.92 -10.88 -0.63
C GLY A 279 -2.68 -9.38 -0.73
N VAL A 280 -3.06 -8.64 0.29
CA VAL A 280 -2.84 -7.20 0.35
C VAL A 280 -2.36 -6.74 1.73
N SER A 281 -1.49 -5.76 1.72
CA SER A 281 -1.08 -5.01 2.92
C SER A 281 -1.14 -3.51 2.60
N PRO A 282 -2.36 -2.94 2.45
CA PRO A 282 -2.54 -1.62 1.86
C PRO A 282 -2.35 -0.50 2.89
N LEU A 283 -1.42 0.40 2.62
CA LEU A 283 -1.14 1.57 3.49
C LEU A 283 -2.41 2.34 3.86
N LYS A 284 -3.30 2.59 2.89
CA LYS A 284 -4.54 3.36 3.10
C LYS A 284 -5.43 2.80 4.20
N VAL A 285 -5.52 1.47 4.35
CA VAL A 285 -6.34 0.84 5.39
C VAL A 285 -5.79 1.19 6.77
N PHE A 286 -4.48 1.08 6.93
CA PHE A 286 -3.81 1.46 8.18
C PHE A 286 -3.87 2.97 8.44
N GLU A 287 -3.81 3.80 7.39
CA GLU A 287 -3.98 5.25 7.46
C GLU A 287 -5.40 5.64 7.90
N TYR A 288 -6.44 4.94 7.40
CA TYR A 288 -7.83 5.12 7.84
C TYR A 288 -8.01 4.76 9.32
N MET A 289 -7.49 3.60 9.73
CA MET A 289 -7.51 3.16 11.13
C MET A 289 -6.79 4.16 12.05
N ALA A 290 -5.62 4.66 11.62
CA ALA A 290 -4.85 5.62 12.39
C ALA A 290 -5.57 6.97 12.57
N CYS A 291 -6.41 7.36 11.61
CA CYS A 291 -7.29 8.52 11.72
C CYS A 291 -8.63 8.21 12.43
N GLY A 292 -8.81 7.01 12.97
CA GLY A 292 -10.02 6.63 13.70
C GLY A 292 -11.25 6.51 12.80
N LYS A 293 -11.11 6.09 11.54
CA LYS A 293 -12.24 6.00 10.60
C LYS A 293 -12.71 4.56 10.40
N PRO A 294 -14.03 4.31 10.39
CA PRO A 294 -14.60 3.02 10.03
C PRO A 294 -14.35 2.73 8.56
N ILE A 295 -14.22 1.45 8.21
CA ILE A 295 -13.81 1.04 6.87
C ILE A 295 -14.84 0.10 6.26
N VAL A 296 -15.22 0.34 5.00
CA VAL A 296 -15.86 -0.67 4.15
C VAL A 296 -14.84 -1.13 3.12
N CYS A 297 -14.52 -2.41 3.13
CA CYS A 297 -13.41 -2.95 2.36
C CYS A 297 -13.80 -4.27 1.69
N SER A 298 -13.21 -4.56 0.52
CA SER A 298 -13.37 -5.87 -0.10
C SER A 298 -12.70 -6.97 0.74
N ARG A 299 -13.36 -8.14 0.83
CA ARG A 299 -12.84 -9.35 1.47
C ARG A 299 -11.70 -9.93 0.62
N ILE A 300 -10.50 -9.48 0.87
CA ILE A 300 -9.26 -9.93 0.27
C ILE A 300 -8.37 -10.48 1.36
N GLU A 301 -7.63 -11.54 1.06
CA GLU A 301 -6.69 -12.14 2.00
C GLU A 301 -5.68 -11.13 2.56
N GLY A 302 -5.52 -11.14 3.88
CA GLY A 302 -4.73 -10.18 4.66
C GLY A 302 -5.55 -9.04 5.26
N LEU A 303 -6.86 -8.98 5.02
CA LEU A 303 -7.77 -7.96 5.56
C LEU A 303 -8.86 -8.53 6.50
N GLU A 304 -8.81 -9.82 6.81
CA GLU A 304 -9.78 -10.50 7.67
C GLU A 304 -9.92 -9.84 9.05
N PHE A 305 -8.82 -9.27 9.55
CA PHE A 305 -8.78 -8.56 10.81
C PHE A 305 -9.76 -7.37 10.87
N ILE A 306 -10.14 -6.78 9.74
CA ILE A 306 -11.10 -5.66 9.70
C ILE A 306 -12.43 -6.07 10.31
N GLU A 307 -12.93 -7.26 10.00
CA GLU A 307 -14.18 -7.79 10.54
C GLU A 307 -13.95 -8.48 11.88
N GLN A 308 -12.91 -9.30 12.01
CA GLN A 308 -12.57 -10.03 13.22
C GLN A 308 -12.33 -9.11 14.43
N GLU A 309 -11.69 -7.98 14.21
CA GLU A 309 -11.39 -6.98 15.25
C GLU A 309 -12.48 -5.89 15.35
N GLY A 310 -13.53 -5.94 14.53
CA GLY A 310 -14.62 -4.96 14.55
C GLY A 310 -14.19 -3.55 14.12
N VAL A 311 -13.31 -3.42 13.15
CA VAL A 311 -12.78 -2.15 12.62
C VAL A 311 -13.64 -1.62 11.48
N GLY A 312 -14.40 -2.48 10.82
CA GLY A 312 -15.20 -2.14 9.65
C GLY A 312 -16.03 -3.31 9.13
N ARG A 313 -16.45 -3.19 7.86
CA ARG A 313 -17.22 -4.20 7.13
C ARG A 313 -16.39 -4.78 6.01
N LEU A 314 -16.37 -6.10 5.88
CA LEU A 314 -15.83 -6.79 4.70
C LEU A 314 -16.97 -7.21 3.77
N ILE A 315 -16.85 -6.83 2.52
CA ILE A 315 -17.81 -7.15 1.45
C ILE A 315 -17.16 -8.05 0.39
N PRO A 316 -17.91 -8.88 -0.33
CA PRO A 316 -17.37 -9.58 -1.48
C PRO A 316 -16.77 -8.59 -2.48
N PRO A 317 -15.60 -8.89 -3.07
CA PRO A 317 -15.02 -8.04 -4.12
C PRO A 317 -15.99 -7.90 -5.29
N GLU A 318 -16.01 -6.70 -5.90
CA GLU A 318 -16.76 -6.43 -7.14
C GLU A 318 -18.30 -6.54 -7.00
N ASP A 319 -18.81 -6.68 -5.77
CA ASP A 319 -20.25 -6.74 -5.47
C ASP A 319 -20.78 -5.35 -5.07
N VAL A 320 -21.60 -4.77 -5.99
CA VAL A 320 -22.19 -3.44 -5.79
C VAL A 320 -23.27 -3.45 -4.72
N MET A 321 -24.04 -4.55 -4.59
CA MET A 321 -25.13 -4.62 -3.63
C MET A 321 -24.59 -4.75 -2.20
N SER A 322 -23.64 -5.64 -1.99
CA SER A 322 -22.97 -5.75 -0.67
C SER A 322 -22.22 -4.47 -0.29
N LEU A 323 -21.64 -3.73 -1.27
CA LEU A 323 -21.06 -2.42 -1.02
C LEU A 323 -22.10 -1.39 -0.60
N GLN A 324 -23.28 -1.40 -1.25
CA GLN A 324 -24.42 -0.55 -0.84
C GLN A 324 -24.83 -0.85 0.60
N GLU A 325 -25.11 -2.11 0.91
CA GLU A 325 -25.54 -2.54 2.23
C GLU A 325 -24.55 -2.12 3.33
N GLY A 326 -23.25 -2.41 3.13
CA GLY A 326 -22.21 -2.05 4.09
C GLY A 326 -22.07 -0.54 4.28
N LEU A 327 -22.24 0.27 3.22
CA LEU A 327 -22.20 1.72 3.33
C LEU A 327 -23.46 2.28 3.99
N ILE A 328 -24.66 1.83 3.61
CA ILE A 328 -25.94 2.29 4.18
C ILE A 328 -26.02 1.94 5.66
N ASP A 329 -25.55 0.75 6.06
CA ASP A 329 -25.47 0.36 7.45
C ASP A 329 -24.68 1.39 8.26
N LEU A 330 -23.45 1.72 7.84
CA LEU A 330 -22.62 2.70 8.54
C LEU A 330 -23.15 4.14 8.41
N ILE A 331 -23.80 4.52 7.33
CA ILE A 331 -24.44 5.84 7.16
C ILE A 331 -25.53 6.02 8.24
N LYS A 332 -26.37 5.01 8.43
CA LYS A 332 -27.51 5.05 9.39
C LYS A 332 -27.08 4.87 10.86
N ASN A 333 -25.87 4.37 11.13
CA ASN A 333 -25.39 4.02 12.47
C ASN A 333 -24.15 4.83 12.92
N PRO A 334 -24.30 6.13 13.27
CA PRO A 334 -23.16 6.98 13.65
C PRO A 334 -22.39 6.47 14.88
N GLN A 335 -23.08 5.85 15.85
CA GLN A 335 -22.44 5.27 17.03
C GLN A 335 -21.51 4.11 16.66
N GLU A 336 -21.91 3.29 15.70
CA GLU A 336 -21.10 2.19 15.22
C GLU A 336 -19.86 2.68 14.48
N ARG A 337 -19.97 3.77 13.68
CA ARG A 337 -18.81 4.43 13.07
C ARG A 337 -17.77 4.82 14.12
N ILE A 338 -18.21 5.43 15.23
CA ILE A 338 -17.31 5.85 16.32
C ILE A 338 -16.65 4.64 16.98
N MET A 339 -17.41 3.60 17.30
CA MET A 339 -16.87 2.38 17.91
C MET A 339 -15.82 1.70 17.02
N MET A 340 -16.13 1.52 15.74
CA MET A 340 -15.20 0.93 14.76
C MET A 340 -13.93 1.77 14.59
N GLY A 341 -14.08 3.09 14.50
CA GLY A 341 -12.96 4.01 14.39
C GLY A 341 -12.02 3.93 15.60
N ASN A 342 -12.56 3.94 16.81
CA ASN A 342 -11.79 3.80 18.05
C ASN A 342 -11.08 2.44 18.13
N LYS A 343 -11.75 1.38 17.74
CA LYS A 343 -11.18 0.04 17.70
C LYS A 343 -10.03 -0.02 16.70
N GLY A 344 -10.22 0.55 15.50
CA GLY A 344 -9.17 0.65 14.48
C GLY A 344 -7.94 1.39 14.99
N LEU A 345 -8.14 2.52 15.68
CA LEU A 345 -7.05 3.29 16.27
C LEU A 345 -6.27 2.50 17.33
N GLN A 346 -6.94 1.71 18.15
CA GLN A 346 -6.29 0.82 19.10
C GLN A 346 -5.43 -0.23 18.39
N ILE A 347 -6.04 -0.98 17.47
CA ILE A 347 -5.36 -2.07 16.74
C ILE A 347 -4.14 -1.58 15.95
N VAL A 348 -4.24 -0.40 15.31
CA VAL A 348 -3.13 0.11 14.53
C VAL A 348 -1.93 0.49 15.40
N ARG A 349 -2.17 1.04 16.59
CA ARG A 349 -1.12 1.32 17.58
C ARG A 349 -0.40 0.06 18.06
N GLU A 350 -1.16 -1.00 18.27
CA GLU A 350 -0.64 -2.27 18.80
C GLU A 350 0.08 -3.11 17.75
N LYS A 351 -0.37 -3.05 16.48
CA LYS A 351 0.06 -4.04 15.46
C LYS A 351 0.67 -3.42 14.19
N PHE A 352 0.35 -2.16 13.85
CA PHE A 352 0.65 -1.62 12.52
C PHE A 352 1.42 -0.29 12.51
N ASP A 353 1.98 0.16 13.64
CA ASP A 353 2.89 1.32 13.65
C ASP A 353 4.21 0.96 12.93
N TRP A 354 4.74 1.86 12.11
CA TRP A 354 6.05 1.71 11.47
C TRP A 354 7.20 1.54 12.46
N GLU A 355 7.08 2.05 13.68
CA GLU A 355 8.08 1.82 14.72
C GLU A 355 8.17 0.33 15.09
N LEU A 356 7.03 -0.35 15.22
CA LEU A 356 6.96 -1.80 15.45
C LEU A 356 7.48 -2.60 14.25
N LYS A 357 7.09 -2.19 13.03
CA LYS A 357 7.56 -2.86 11.80
C LYS A 357 9.07 -2.74 11.63
N SER A 358 9.63 -1.55 11.90
CA SER A 358 11.09 -1.32 11.86
C SER A 358 11.82 -2.16 12.89
N ALA A 359 11.26 -2.36 14.09
CA ALA A 359 11.83 -3.26 15.10
C ALA A 359 11.84 -4.72 14.64
N LEU A 360 10.81 -5.16 13.91
CA LEU A 360 10.79 -6.52 13.35
C LEU A 360 11.83 -6.69 12.23
N ILE A 361 12.01 -5.65 11.38
CA ILE A 361 13.05 -5.65 10.33
C ILE A 361 14.43 -5.67 10.96
N GLU A 362 14.66 -4.88 12.02
CA GLU A 362 15.92 -4.90 12.77
C GLU A 362 16.28 -6.31 13.27
N LYS A 363 15.32 -7.04 13.86
CA LYS A 363 15.54 -8.43 14.30
C LYS A 363 15.96 -9.33 13.14
N VAL A 364 15.36 -9.16 11.95
CA VAL A 364 15.76 -9.92 10.75
C VAL A 364 17.20 -9.61 10.34
N LEU A 365 17.63 -8.37 10.49
CA LEU A 365 18.98 -7.92 10.17
C LEU A 365 20.00 -8.43 11.22
N GLU A 366 19.63 -8.43 12.49
CA GLU A 366 20.47 -8.95 13.60
C GLU A 366 20.71 -10.46 13.50
N GLU A 367 19.73 -11.23 12.97
CA GLU A 367 19.91 -12.67 12.68
C GLU A 367 21.02 -12.92 11.63
N LEU A 368 21.48 -11.89 10.93
CA LEU A 368 22.52 -11.97 9.90
C LEU A 368 23.89 -11.46 10.37
N ALA A 369 23.94 -10.76 11.51
CA ALA A 369 25.19 -10.26 12.08
C ALA A 369 26.02 -11.37 12.73
#